data_ca84c79193f7792f69f2f60797d49c54
#
_entry.id   ca84c79193f7792f69f2f60797d49c54
#
_cell.length_a   1.000
_cell.length_b   1.000
_cell.length_c   1.000
_cell.angle_alpha   90.00
_cell.angle_beta   90.00
_cell.angle_gamma   90.00
#
_symmetry.space_group_name_H-M   'P 1'
#
loop_
_entity.id
_entity.type
_entity.pdbx_description
1 polymer ?
#
loop_
_entity_poly.entity_id
_entity_poly.type
_entity_poly.pdbx_seq_one_letter_code
_entity_poly.pdbx_strand_id
1 'polypeptide(L)'
;MIVPVHSIPPEGRTSYIIDQLEGERITIPGSKGVFRILASSKQTNGGIAVFSSGAVLSDAPGFHWHEEAHDVFLVTKGSLKLWNGDKCRIMGPGDFAYVPPQGVIHNPALLGPHTETMGLVAPGDWIDFFRYVGETYKGIIVPENDDRNLGAMLGEKMMVAKDRFDVHFKRDYQPPEVADWMDSEKVLPGPGEPYFLRANTGPRWLLGGVMSRPFILSSQCSGKFSIASIESSKMYKPAPLDRWLSFPTVDHCFCVQEGLLRVKLKSSGDSWNEVREGQTLVITAGDAFLLDFASRYVRVWSFTNGRGIEEVVQNAGTQISEYVLPDSAVSWEEEKLSNSQIL
;
A
#
# COMPACT_ATOMS: atom_id res chain seq x y z
N MET A 1 2.71 -27.29 6.65
CA MET A 1 1.58 -26.50 7.21
C MET A 1 1.12 -25.53 6.13
N ILE A 2 -0.10 -25.07 6.21
CA ILE A 2 -0.67 -24.08 5.28
C ILE A 2 -0.50 -22.70 5.92
N VAL A 3 -0.24 -21.67 5.12
CA VAL A 3 -0.23 -20.27 5.58
C VAL A 3 -1.62 -19.96 6.16
N PRO A 4 -1.71 -19.51 7.42
CA PRO A 4 -3.00 -19.27 8.03
C PRO A 4 -3.76 -18.13 7.34
N VAL A 5 -5.08 -18.28 7.23
CA VAL A 5 -5.99 -17.23 6.77
C VAL A 5 -6.66 -16.62 8.00
N HIS A 6 -6.56 -15.31 8.14
CA HIS A 6 -7.12 -14.56 9.25
C HIS A 6 -8.15 -13.53 8.77
N SER A 7 -9.19 -13.30 9.58
CA SER A 7 -10.12 -12.18 9.38
C SER A 7 -9.66 -10.90 10.07
N ILE A 8 -8.75 -11.00 11.03
CA ILE A 8 -8.11 -9.87 11.74
C ILE A 8 -6.62 -10.18 11.83
N PRO A 9 -5.72 -9.18 11.69
CA PRO A 9 -4.28 -9.40 11.85
C PRO A 9 -3.95 -10.11 13.18
N PRO A 10 -3.08 -11.13 13.16
CA PRO A 10 -2.72 -11.88 14.37
C PRO A 10 -1.97 -11.00 15.38
N GLU A 11 -2.00 -11.36 16.65
CA GLU A 11 -1.31 -10.61 17.73
C GLU A 11 0.22 -10.68 17.68
N GLY A 12 0.79 -11.52 16.83
CA GLY A 12 2.24 -11.73 16.74
C GLY A 12 2.79 -11.55 15.33
N ARG A 13 4.12 -11.59 15.22
CA ARG A 13 4.83 -11.56 13.95
C ARG A 13 4.85 -12.95 13.33
N THR A 14 3.85 -13.24 12.53
CA THR A 14 3.72 -14.47 11.74
C THR A 14 3.27 -14.11 10.33
N SER A 15 3.63 -14.92 9.34
CA SER A 15 3.14 -14.77 7.98
C SER A 15 1.69 -15.27 7.87
N TYR A 16 0.82 -14.56 7.15
CA TYR A 16 -0.60 -14.88 7.03
C TYR A 16 -1.23 -14.32 5.75
N ILE A 17 -2.43 -14.80 5.43
CA ILE A 17 -3.29 -14.27 4.37
C ILE A 17 -4.51 -13.62 5.01
N ILE A 18 -4.93 -12.47 4.48
CA ILE A 18 -6.11 -11.73 4.94
C ILE A 18 -6.86 -11.14 3.75
N ASP A 19 -8.21 -11.16 3.80
CA ASP A 19 -9.04 -10.51 2.79
C ASP A 19 -8.99 -8.98 2.95
N GLN A 20 -8.92 -8.23 1.85
CA GLN A 20 -8.82 -6.77 1.86
C GLN A 20 -10.10 -6.07 2.36
N LEU A 21 -11.24 -6.79 2.37
CA LEU A 21 -12.50 -6.32 2.97
C LEU A 21 -12.65 -6.72 4.44
N GLU A 22 -11.74 -7.55 4.96
CA GLU A 22 -11.64 -7.91 6.38
C GLU A 22 -10.64 -7.01 7.10
N GLY A 23 -9.91 -7.53 8.07
CA GLY A 23 -8.97 -6.78 8.88
C GLY A 23 -9.62 -6.22 10.15
N GLU A 24 -8.84 -5.45 10.90
CA GLU A 24 -9.38 -4.68 12.01
C GLU A 24 -10.16 -3.49 11.47
N ARG A 25 -11.49 -3.58 11.52
CA ARG A 25 -12.41 -2.61 10.92
C ARG A 25 -12.75 -1.50 11.91
N ILE A 26 -12.44 -0.27 11.52
CA ILE A 26 -12.64 0.93 12.35
C ILE A 26 -13.42 1.95 11.52
N THR A 27 -14.47 2.53 12.10
CA THR A 27 -15.15 3.71 11.56
C THR A 27 -14.91 4.91 12.46
N ILE A 28 -14.75 6.08 11.88
CA ILE A 28 -14.78 7.34 12.60
C ILE A 28 -16.26 7.79 12.63
N PRO A 29 -16.87 7.97 13.84
CA PRO A 29 -18.29 8.29 13.95
C PRO A 29 -18.69 9.51 13.10
N GLY A 30 -19.68 9.34 12.22
CA GLY A 30 -20.17 10.38 11.32
C GLY A 30 -19.36 10.59 10.04
N SER A 31 -18.27 9.84 9.83
CA SER A 31 -17.44 9.97 8.62
C SER A 31 -17.98 9.22 7.41
N LYS A 32 -18.91 8.28 7.60
CA LYS A 32 -19.43 7.36 6.57
C LYS A 32 -18.34 6.54 5.87
N GLY A 33 -17.18 6.40 6.51
CA GLY A 33 -16.03 5.67 6.03
C GLY A 33 -15.58 4.56 6.99
N VAL A 34 -14.80 3.63 6.48
CA VAL A 34 -14.21 2.53 7.25
C VAL A 34 -12.73 2.39 6.88
N PHE A 35 -11.91 2.16 7.88
CA PHE A 35 -10.53 1.72 7.76
C PHE A 35 -10.46 0.23 8.09
N ARG A 36 -9.76 -0.54 7.29
CA ARG A 36 -9.52 -1.99 7.48
C ARG A 36 -8.03 -2.21 7.57
N ILE A 37 -7.51 -2.36 8.79
CA ILE A 37 -6.09 -2.56 9.03
C ILE A 37 -5.75 -4.00 8.67
N LEU A 38 -4.90 -4.19 7.67
CA LEU A 38 -4.47 -5.49 7.15
C LEU A 38 -3.15 -5.93 7.77
N ALA A 39 -2.26 -4.98 8.07
CA ALA A 39 -1.04 -5.15 8.87
C ALA A 39 -0.75 -3.86 9.62
N SER A 40 -0.24 -3.95 10.84
CA SER A 40 0.11 -2.80 11.67
C SER A 40 1.55 -2.90 12.17
N SER A 41 1.96 -1.97 13.01
CA SER A 41 3.26 -2.00 13.71
C SER A 41 3.55 -3.33 14.40
N LYS A 42 2.52 -4.03 14.90
CA LYS A 42 2.67 -5.34 15.55
C LYS A 42 3.23 -6.41 14.61
N GLN A 43 2.81 -6.41 13.34
CA GLN A 43 3.24 -7.38 12.34
C GLN A 43 4.53 -6.95 11.62
N THR A 44 4.79 -5.64 11.52
CA THR A 44 5.87 -5.06 10.72
C THR A 44 7.00 -4.45 11.57
N ASN A 45 7.12 -4.86 12.83
CA ASN A 45 8.13 -4.36 13.77
C ASN A 45 8.21 -2.82 13.83
N GLY A 46 7.06 -2.16 13.87
CA GLY A 46 6.96 -0.70 13.94
C GLY A 46 7.11 0.01 12.59
N GLY A 47 7.57 -0.66 11.55
CA GLY A 47 7.97 -0.01 10.29
C GLY A 47 6.82 0.65 9.56
N ILE A 48 5.78 -0.12 9.23
CA ILE A 48 4.62 0.36 8.46
C ILE A 48 3.30 -0.19 9.01
N ALA A 49 2.21 0.49 8.69
CA ALA A 49 0.89 -0.12 8.69
C ALA A 49 0.30 -0.05 7.28
N VAL A 50 -0.34 -1.15 6.85
CA VAL A 50 -1.02 -1.27 5.55
C VAL A 50 -2.51 -1.48 5.82
N PHE A 51 -3.33 -0.70 5.16
CA PHE A 51 -4.77 -0.72 5.36
C PHE A 51 -5.52 -0.45 4.07
N SER A 52 -6.76 -0.91 3.98
CA SER A 52 -7.71 -0.42 2.99
C SER A 52 -8.66 0.57 3.65
N SER A 53 -9.16 1.53 2.90
CA SER A 53 -10.24 2.39 3.35
C SER A 53 -11.34 2.46 2.30
N GLY A 54 -12.56 2.72 2.73
CA GLY A 54 -13.69 2.87 1.84
C GLY A 54 -14.75 3.78 2.42
N ALA A 55 -15.44 4.52 1.55
CA ALA A 55 -16.57 5.37 1.92
C ALA A 55 -17.54 5.56 0.76
N VAL A 56 -18.77 5.93 1.10
CA VAL A 56 -19.74 6.43 0.12
C VAL A 56 -19.40 7.86 -0.25
N LEU A 57 -19.17 8.69 0.74
CA LEU A 57 -18.72 10.07 0.64
C LEU A 57 -18.12 10.47 1.98
N SER A 58 -16.86 10.86 2.01
CA SER A 58 -16.19 11.27 3.24
C SER A 58 -15.06 12.24 2.95
N ASP A 59 -14.99 13.34 3.70
CA ASP A 59 -13.90 14.32 3.70
C ASP A 59 -13.18 14.41 5.06
N ALA A 60 -13.43 13.43 5.92
CA ALA A 60 -12.71 13.32 7.19
C ALA A 60 -11.29 12.77 6.95
N PRO A 61 -10.30 13.21 7.71
CA PRO A 61 -10.41 13.99 8.95
C PRO A 61 -10.35 15.52 8.79
N GLY A 62 -10.23 16.05 7.58
CA GLY A 62 -9.99 17.47 7.30
C GLY A 62 -8.50 17.78 7.06
N PHE A 63 -8.18 19.04 6.79
CA PHE A 63 -6.81 19.46 6.48
C PHE A 63 -5.89 19.32 7.68
N HIS A 64 -4.82 18.56 7.50
CA HIS A 64 -3.82 18.27 8.52
C HIS A 64 -2.45 18.01 7.89
N TRP A 65 -1.44 17.87 8.73
CA TRP A 65 -0.07 17.53 8.36
C TRP A 65 0.60 16.72 9.47
N HIS A 66 1.73 16.12 9.15
CA HIS A 66 2.54 15.30 10.06
C HIS A 66 3.96 15.84 10.15
N GLU A 67 4.59 15.71 11.33
CA GLU A 67 6.00 16.02 11.52
C GLU A 67 6.89 14.86 11.09
N GLU A 68 6.50 13.62 11.40
CA GLU A 68 7.28 12.42 11.19
C GLU A 68 6.59 11.38 10.28
N ALA A 69 5.26 11.34 10.28
CA ALA A 69 4.54 10.32 9.56
C ALA A 69 4.45 10.58 8.05
N HIS A 70 4.63 9.52 7.29
CA HIS A 70 4.42 9.45 5.85
C HIS A 70 3.04 8.89 5.58
N ASP A 71 2.31 9.49 4.64
CA ASP A 71 1.03 8.97 4.14
C ASP A 71 1.10 8.60 2.66
N VAL A 72 0.36 7.56 2.31
CA VAL A 72 0.25 7.07 0.94
C VAL A 72 -1.20 6.79 0.60
N PHE A 73 -1.61 7.18 -0.60
CA PHE A 73 -2.94 6.96 -1.15
C PHE A 73 -2.84 6.28 -2.51
N LEU A 74 -3.43 5.11 -2.64
CA LEU A 74 -3.50 4.33 -3.87
C LEU A 74 -4.95 3.93 -4.13
N VAL A 75 -5.58 4.50 -5.13
CA VAL A 75 -7.00 4.28 -5.40
C VAL A 75 -7.21 2.91 -6.02
N THR A 76 -8.14 2.12 -5.46
CA THR A 76 -8.54 0.82 -6.00
C THR A 76 -9.86 0.90 -6.75
N LYS A 77 -10.79 1.76 -6.28
CA LYS A 77 -12.12 1.92 -6.86
C LYS A 77 -12.66 3.33 -6.63
N GLY A 78 -13.49 3.81 -7.56
CA GLY A 78 -14.13 5.11 -7.43
C GLY A 78 -13.20 6.27 -7.65
N SER A 79 -13.35 7.35 -6.89
CA SER A 79 -12.60 8.60 -7.05
C SER A 79 -12.23 9.22 -5.72
N LEU A 80 -10.96 9.54 -5.57
CA LEU A 80 -10.40 10.25 -4.42
C LEU A 80 -10.02 11.67 -4.86
N LYS A 81 -10.58 12.68 -4.20
CA LYS A 81 -10.07 14.04 -4.28
C LYS A 81 -9.01 14.21 -3.21
N LEU A 82 -7.81 14.50 -3.61
CA LEU A 82 -6.69 14.66 -2.67
C LEU A 82 -6.03 16.01 -2.85
N TRP A 83 -5.95 16.75 -1.75
CA TRP A 83 -5.03 17.88 -1.59
C TRP A 83 -3.71 17.36 -1.04
N ASN A 84 -2.62 17.74 -1.66
CA ASN A 84 -1.27 17.34 -1.28
C ASN A 84 -0.31 18.52 -1.52
N GLY A 85 0.02 19.23 -0.45
CA GLY A 85 0.77 20.49 -0.53
C GLY A 85 0.02 21.54 -1.33
N ASP A 86 0.64 22.09 -2.34
CA ASP A 86 0.13 23.16 -3.21
C ASP A 86 -0.73 22.65 -4.39
N LYS A 87 -1.07 21.36 -4.42
CA LYS A 87 -1.83 20.72 -5.50
C LYS A 87 -3.09 20.03 -5.01
N CYS A 88 -4.07 19.95 -5.92
CA CYS A 88 -5.27 19.13 -5.74
C CYS A 88 -5.58 18.36 -7.02
N ARG A 89 -5.84 17.05 -6.88
CA ARG A 89 -6.19 16.15 -8.00
C ARG A 89 -7.42 15.30 -7.68
N ILE A 90 -8.17 14.97 -8.73
CA ILE A 90 -9.12 13.85 -8.69
C ILE A 90 -8.37 12.61 -9.18
N MET A 91 -8.23 11.65 -8.29
CA MET A 91 -7.51 10.40 -8.52
C MET A 91 -8.52 9.28 -8.80
N GLY A 92 -8.23 8.44 -9.79
CA GLY A 92 -8.97 7.24 -10.14
C GLY A 92 -8.18 5.96 -9.86
N PRO A 93 -8.74 4.78 -10.18
CA PRO A 93 -8.10 3.50 -9.91
C PRO A 93 -6.69 3.39 -10.51
N GLY A 94 -5.72 3.03 -9.66
CA GLY A 94 -4.31 2.91 -10.01
C GLY A 94 -3.51 4.21 -9.87
N ASP A 95 -4.16 5.37 -9.69
CA ASP A 95 -3.46 6.62 -9.36
C ASP A 95 -2.92 6.55 -7.93
N PHE A 96 -1.74 7.11 -7.74
CA PHE A 96 -0.98 7.09 -6.50
C PHE A 96 -0.64 8.51 -6.05
N ALA A 97 -0.56 8.71 -4.73
CA ALA A 97 -0.01 9.92 -4.14
C ALA A 97 0.82 9.60 -2.90
N TYR A 98 1.88 10.36 -2.73
CA TYR A 98 2.74 10.33 -1.56
C TYR A 98 2.76 11.69 -0.88
N VAL A 99 2.53 11.65 0.42
CA VAL A 99 2.63 12.80 1.32
C VAL A 99 3.81 12.56 2.27
N PRO A 100 4.91 13.29 2.10
CA PRO A 100 6.03 13.22 3.04
C PRO A 100 5.70 13.94 4.35
N PRO A 101 6.46 13.64 5.44
CA PRO A 101 6.38 14.38 6.69
C PRO A 101 6.85 15.84 6.55
N GLN A 102 7.00 16.51 7.70
CA GLN A 102 7.52 17.88 7.82
C GLN A 102 6.59 18.95 7.22
N GLY A 103 5.31 18.88 7.58
CA GLY A 103 4.39 19.98 7.39
C GLY A 103 3.65 20.03 6.05
N VAL A 104 3.68 18.97 5.24
CA VAL A 104 2.89 18.91 4.00
C VAL A 104 1.41 18.77 4.34
N ILE A 105 0.66 19.87 4.14
CA ILE A 105 -0.79 19.89 4.41
C ILE A 105 -1.52 19.07 3.35
N HIS A 106 -2.38 18.18 3.82
CA HIS A 106 -3.16 17.31 2.94
C HIS A 106 -4.55 17.02 3.50
N ASN A 107 -5.44 16.59 2.64
CA ASN A 107 -6.76 16.06 3.01
C ASN A 107 -7.27 15.10 1.93
N PRO A 108 -7.54 13.84 2.25
CA PRO A 108 -8.25 12.92 1.37
C PRO A 108 -9.76 13.12 1.49
N ALA A 109 -10.45 13.30 0.36
CA ALA A 109 -11.90 13.27 0.28
C ALA A 109 -12.35 12.15 -0.66
N LEU A 110 -12.94 11.11 -0.09
CA LEU A 110 -13.48 9.99 -0.85
C LEU A 110 -14.82 10.41 -1.46
N LEU A 111 -14.92 10.37 -2.78
CA LEU A 111 -16.09 10.84 -3.52
C LEU A 111 -17.08 9.68 -3.74
N GLY A 112 -18.37 10.03 -3.77
CA GLY A 112 -19.42 9.04 -4.03
C GLY A 112 -19.43 8.49 -5.47
N PRO A 113 -20.19 7.42 -5.74
CA PRO A 113 -21.05 6.71 -4.77
C PRO A 113 -20.30 5.70 -3.88
N HIS A 114 -19.10 5.26 -4.25
CA HIS A 114 -18.28 4.34 -3.48
C HIS A 114 -16.83 4.43 -3.93
N THR A 115 -15.96 4.83 -3.03
CA THR A 115 -14.51 4.90 -3.26
C THR A 115 -13.77 3.99 -2.29
N GLU A 116 -12.80 3.26 -2.79
CA GLU A 116 -11.89 2.44 -1.98
C GLU A 116 -10.44 2.79 -2.32
N THR A 117 -9.59 2.76 -1.29
CA THR A 117 -8.16 3.00 -1.41
C THR A 117 -7.37 1.96 -0.62
N MET A 118 -6.14 1.72 -1.04
CA MET A 118 -5.09 1.14 -0.20
C MET A 118 -4.20 2.26 0.31
N GLY A 119 -3.86 2.21 1.58
CA GLY A 119 -2.99 3.16 2.24
C GLY A 119 -1.83 2.50 2.96
N LEU A 120 -0.78 3.28 3.17
CA LEU A 120 0.33 2.95 4.04
C LEU A 120 0.64 4.18 4.88
N VAL A 121 0.89 3.97 6.18
CA VAL A 121 1.49 4.97 7.05
C VAL A 121 2.80 4.43 7.63
N ALA A 122 3.79 5.31 7.76
CA ALA A 122 5.09 5.03 8.36
C ALA A 122 5.52 6.21 9.25
N PRO A 123 5.82 5.97 10.55
CA PRO A 123 5.88 4.68 11.23
C PRO A 123 4.52 4.01 11.39
N GLY A 124 4.53 2.67 11.53
CA GLY A 124 3.31 1.86 11.53
C GLY A 124 2.43 2.01 12.76
N ASP A 125 2.93 2.53 13.86
CA ASP A 125 2.17 2.81 15.08
C ASP A 125 1.28 4.05 14.96
N TRP A 126 1.51 4.90 13.95
CA TRP A 126 0.61 6.02 13.67
C TRP A 126 -0.85 5.56 13.44
N ILE A 127 -1.07 4.34 12.97
CA ILE A 127 -2.40 3.76 12.77
C ILE A 127 -3.25 3.72 14.06
N ASP A 128 -2.61 3.80 15.24
CA ASP A 128 -3.28 3.86 16.54
C ASP A 128 -4.10 5.15 16.73
N PHE A 129 -3.84 6.17 15.92
CA PHE A 129 -4.72 7.33 15.84
C PHE A 129 -6.15 6.93 15.45
N PHE A 130 -6.32 6.09 14.42
CA PHE A 130 -7.66 5.62 14.03
C PHE A 130 -8.32 4.77 15.10
N ARG A 131 -7.55 3.94 15.81
CA ARG A 131 -8.04 3.16 16.96
C ARG A 131 -8.52 4.05 18.09
N TYR A 132 -7.83 5.18 18.31
CA TYR A 132 -8.17 6.14 19.36
C TYR A 132 -9.42 6.96 19.04
N VAL A 133 -9.52 7.50 17.83
CA VAL A 133 -10.65 8.36 17.44
C VAL A 133 -11.88 7.58 17.01
N GLY A 134 -11.69 6.38 16.47
CA GLY A 134 -12.72 5.53 15.90
C GLY A 134 -13.42 4.60 16.89
N GLU A 135 -14.25 3.75 16.31
CA GLU A 135 -14.95 2.66 16.97
C GLU A 135 -14.96 1.43 16.05
N THR A 136 -15.09 0.23 16.63
CA THR A 136 -15.14 -1.01 15.85
C THR A 136 -16.34 -1.00 14.92
N TYR A 137 -16.10 -1.20 13.62
CA TYR A 137 -17.15 -1.35 12.62
C TYR A 137 -17.49 -2.82 12.41
N LYS A 138 -18.80 -3.15 12.53
CA LYS A 138 -19.32 -4.52 12.39
C LYS A 138 -20.06 -4.76 11.08
N GLY A 139 -20.25 -3.73 10.27
CA GLY A 139 -20.90 -3.84 8.98
C GLY A 139 -19.99 -4.47 7.90
N ILE A 140 -20.56 -4.68 6.71
CA ILE A 140 -19.89 -5.43 5.64
C ILE A 140 -18.97 -4.52 4.81
N ILE A 141 -19.48 -3.36 4.36
CA ILE A 141 -18.73 -2.49 3.43
C ILE A 141 -18.43 -1.15 4.06
N VAL A 142 -19.41 -0.25 4.17
CA VAL A 142 -19.26 1.11 4.72
C VAL A 142 -20.50 1.52 5.54
N PRO A 143 -20.37 2.41 6.54
CA PRO A 143 -21.48 2.90 7.37
C PRO A 143 -22.28 4.00 6.65
N GLU A 144 -23.00 3.68 5.58
CA GLU A 144 -23.70 4.65 4.72
C GLU A 144 -24.67 5.58 5.47
N ASN A 145 -25.31 5.06 6.52
CA ASN A 145 -26.37 5.73 7.28
C ASN A 145 -25.86 6.30 8.61
N ASP A 146 -24.55 6.51 8.77
CA ASP A 146 -24.02 7.17 9.96
C ASP A 146 -24.11 8.68 9.82
N ASP A 147 -25.22 9.25 10.29
CA ASP A 147 -25.52 10.69 10.23
C ASP A 147 -25.13 11.43 11.52
N ARG A 148 -24.30 10.81 12.38
CA ARG A 148 -23.77 11.48 13.59
C ARG A 148 -22.93 12.69 13.21
N ASN A 149 -22.99 13.75 14.03
CA ASN A 149 -22.17 14.92 13.81
C ASN A 149 -20.70 14.63 14.15
N LEU A 150 -19.87 14.56 13.11
CA LEU A 150 -18.44 14.26 13.22
C LEU A 150 -17.71 15.20 14.20
N GLY A 151 -17.96 16.51 14.11
CA GLY A 151 -17.33 17.49 14.98
C GLY A 151 -17.71 17.32 16.46
N ALA A 152 -18.98 17.03 16.75
CA ALA A 152 -19.43 16.76 18.11
C ALA A 152 -18.84 15.46 18.66
N MET A 153 -18.74 14.42 17.83
CA MET A 153 -18.20 13.12 18.24
C MET A 153 -16.68 13.15 18.49
N LEU A 154 -15.96 13.94 17.72
CA LEU A 154 -14.49 13.97 17.80
C LEU A 154 -13.94 15.11 18.66
N GLY A 155 -14.72 16.15 18.98
CA GLY A 155 -14.21 17.38 19.59
C GLY A 155 -13.28 17.17 20.79
N GLU A 156 -13.70 16.41 21.78
CA GLU A 156 -12.89 16.10 22.97
C GLU A 156 -11.69 15.20 22.62
N LYS A 157 -11.89 14.16 21.82
CA LYS A 157 -10.82 13.25 21.41
C LYS A 157 -9.72 13.98 20.63
N MET A 158 -10.10 14.92 19.77
CA MET A 158 -9.15 15.69 18.96
C MET A 158 -8.33 16.67 19.81
N MET A 159 -8.87 17.17 20.92
CA MET A 159 -8.11 18.01 21.85
C MET A 159 -6.97 17.25 22.52
N VAL A 160 -7.16 15.95 22.78
CA VAL A 160 -6.14 15.07 23.34
C VAL A 160 -5.22 14.48 22.26
N ALA A 161 -5.76 14.18 21.10
CA ALA A 161 -5.03 13.56 20.00
C ALA A 161 -3.83 14.36 19.55
N LYS A 162 -3.92 15.69 19.51
CA LYS A 162 -2.83 16.60 19.12
C LYS A 162 -1.56 16.49 19.99
N ASP A 163 -1.72 16.07 21.26
CA ASP A 163 -0.61 15.92 22.21
C ASP A 163 -0.11 14.46 22.28
N ARG A 164 -0.81 13.53 21.61
CA ARG A 164 -0.54 12.09 21.67
C ARG A 164 -0.10 11.50 20.34
N PHE A 165 -0.59 12.04 19.24
CA PHE A 165 -0.34 11.55 17.91
C PHE A 165 0.25 12.66 17.03
N ASP A 166 1.09 12.26 16.09
CA ASP A 166 1.66 13.15 15.08
C ASP A 166 0.59 13.52 14.03
N VAL A 167 -0.35 14.38 14.45
CA VAL A 167 -1.41 14.92 13.59
C VAL A 167 -1.72 16.36 13.96
N HIS A 168 -1.51 17.28 13.02
CA HIS A 168 -1.62 18.71 13.23
C HIS A 168 -2.67 19.30 12.29
N PHE A 169 -3.82 19.71 12.85
CA PHE A 169 -4.95 20.24 12.06
C PHE A 169 -4.73 21.70 11.67
N LYS A 170 -5.07 22.03 10.42
CA LYS A 170 -4.98 23.37 9.86
C LYS A 170 -6.37 23.86 9.43
N ARG A 171 -7.12 24.44 10.36
CA ARG A 171 -8.53 24.84 10.15
C ARG A 171 -8.70 26.02 9.21
N ASP A 172 -7.73 26.93 9.15
CA ASP A 172 -7.70 28.17 8.36
C ASP A 172 -6.97 27.99 7.02
N TYR A 173 -6.72 26.74 6.60
CA TYR A 173 -6.06 26.48 5.33
C TYR A 173 -6.94 26.88 4.15
N GLN A 174 -6.33 27.55 3.17
CA GLN A 174 -6.97 27.91 1.91
C GLN A 174 -6.49 26.91 0.86
N PRO A 175 -7.29 25.86 0.57
CA PRO A 175 -6.84 24.79 -0.32
C PRO A 175 -6.78 25.25 -1.77
N PRO A 176 -5.81 24.75 -2.54
CA PRO A 176 -5.79 24.97 -3.98
C PRO A 176 -7.00 24.34 -4.67
N GLU A 177 -7.41 24.95 -5.79
CA GLU A 177 -8.42 24.39 -6.65
C GLU A 177 -7.99 23.08 -7.29
N VAL A 178 -8.97 22.25 -7.66
CA VAL A 178 -8.72 21.05 -8.45
C VAL A 178 -8.14 21.44 -9.81
N ALA A 179 -7.02 20.83 -10.18
CA ALA A 179 -6.39 21.07 -11.47
C ALA A 179 -6.18 19.76 -12.24
N ASP A 180 -6.02 19.89 -13.54
CA ASP A 180 -5.70 18.76 -14.43
C ASP A 180 -4.33 18.16 -14.13
N TRP A 181 -4.16 16.91 -14.51
CA TRP A 181 -2.90 16.19 -14.41
C TRP A 181 -1.83 16.78 -15.33
N MET A 182 -0.60 16.85 -14.84
CA MET A 182 0.56 17.35 -15.57
C MET A 182 1.47 16.21 -16.05
N ASP A 183 2.30 16.45 -17.06
CA ASP A 183 3.28 15.46 -17.53
C ASP A 183 4.32 15.11 -16.48
N SER A 184 4.66 16.03 -15.58
CA SER A 184 5.54 15.76 -14.43
C SER A 184 4.97 14.71 -13.45
N GLU A 185 3.67 14.45 -13.48
CA GLU A 185 2.99 13.45 -12.65
C GLU A 185 2.96 12.05 -13.28
N LYS A 186 3.77 11.84 -14.32
CA LYS A 186 4.04 10.56 -14.98
C LYS A 186 5.42 9.99 -14.64
N VAL A 187 6.21 10.69 -13.83
CA VAL A 187 7.56 10.30 -13.42
C VAL A 187 7.72 10.40 -11.91
N LEU A 188 8.64 9.62 -11.34
CA LEU A 188 8.96 9.74 -9.92
C LEU A 188 9.82 10.99 -9.69
N PRO A 189 9.46 11.85 -8.72
CA PRO A 189 10.26 13.03 -8.37
C PRO A 189 11.48 12.68 -7.50
N GLY A 190 12.18 13.70 -7.04
CA GLY A 190 13.26 13.59 -6.07
C GLY A 190 12.82 13.09 -4.69
N PRO A 191 13.78 12.81 -3.79
CA PRO A 191 13.50 12.38 -2.43
C PRO A 191 12.76 13.45 -1.61
N GLY A 192 11.80 13.02 -0.79
CA GLY A 192 11.09 13.87 0.16
C GLY A 192 10.09 14.85 -0.44
N GLU A 193 9.82 14.78 -1.72
CA GLU A 193 8.84 15.66 -2.38
C GLU A 193 7.42 15.08 -2.31
N PRO A 194 6.37 15.89 -2.04
CA PRO A 194 4.99 15.47 -2.20
C PRO A 194 4.65 15.33 -3.70
N TYR A 195 4.00 14.25 -4.09
CA TYR A 195 3.64 14.05 -5.50
C TYR A 195 2.39 13.23 -5.72
N PHE A 196 1.89 13.34 -6.93
CA PHE A 196 0.93 12.44 -7.55
C PHE A 196 1.64 11.66 -8.66
N LEU A 197 1.27 10.39 -8.84
CA LEU A 197 1.73 9.56 -9.94
C LEU A 197 0.53 8.95 -10.63
N ARG A 198 0.39 9.21 -11.92
CA ARG A 198 -0.71 8.72 -12.73
C ARG A 198 -0.66 7.20 -12.90
N ALA A 199 -1.82 6.57 -12.92
CA ALA A 199 -1.96 5.15 -13.14
C ALA A 199 -1.18 4.68 -14.37
N ASN A 200 -0.52 3.54 -14.24
CA ASN A 200 0.27 2.92 -15.31
C ASN A 200 1.43 3.79 -15.86
N THR A 201 1.89 4.80 -15.12
CA THR A 201 3.07 5.61 -15.47
C THR A 201 4.24 5.35 -14.53
N GLY A 202 5.30 6.12 -14.62
CA GLY A 202 6.52 5.91 -13.84
C GLY A 202 7.51 4.93 -14.50
N PRO A 203 8.69 4.76 -13.90
CA PRO A 203 9.72 3.86 -14.41
C PRO A 203 9.32 2.39 -14.27
N ARG A 204 9.89 1.53 -15.13
CA ARG A 204 9.62 0.08 -15.14
C ARG A 204 10.90 -0.68 -15.34
N TRP A 205 10.99 -1.82 -14.66
CA TRP A 205 12.07 -2.79 -14.85
C TRP A 205 11.49 -4.16 -15.15
N LEU A 206 12.10 -4.84 -16.09
CA LEU A 206 11.73 -6.19 -16.51
C LEU A 206 12.86 -7.15 -16.21
N LEU A 207 12.58 -8.16 -15.41
CA LEU A 207 13.46 -9.28 -15.10
C LEU A 207 12.82 -10.55 -15.62
N GLY A 208 13.33 -11.09 -16.73
CA GLY A 208 12.71 -12.25 -17.37
C GLY A 208 11.28 -11.92 -17.82
N GLY A 209 10.31 -12.43 -17.10
CA GLY A 209 8.88 -12.13 -17.30
C GLY A 209 8.24 -11.43 -16.12
N VAL A 210 9.04 -10.92 -15.18
CA VAL A 210 8.54 -10.17 -14.00
C VAL A 210 8.81 -8.69 -14.20
N MET A 211 7.76 -7.88 -14.23
CA MET A 211 7.85 -6.43 -14.30
C MET A 211 7.63 -5.83 -12.92
N SER A 212 8.51 -4.90 -12.54
CA SER A 212 8.34 -4.03 -11.38
C SER A 212 8.11 -2.60 -11.84
N ARG A 213 7.05 -1.99 -11.33
CA ARG A 213 6.72 -0.59 -11.53
C ARG A 213 6.54 0.07 -10.18
N PRO A 214 7.58 0.73 -9.64
CA PRO A 214 7.49 1.43 -8.37
C PRO A 214 6.50 2.60 -8.42
N PHE A 215 5.68 2.70 -7.38
CA PHE A 215 4.93 3.90 -7.04
C PHE A 215 5.79 4.84 -6.20
N ILE A 216 6.60 4.28 -5.29
CA ILE A 216 7.60 4.97 -4.50
C ILE A 216 8.77 4.03 -4.21
N LEU A 217 9.98 4.56 -4.34
CA LEU A 217 11.22 3.88 -3.99
C LEU A 217 11.61 4.23 -2.54
N SER A 218 12.27 3.31 -1.86
CA SER A 218 12.75 3.54 -0.49
C SER A 218 13.67 4.75 -0.37
N SER A 219 14.43 5.06 -1.42
CA SER A 219 15.28 6.27 -1.49
C SER A 219 14.50 7.59 -1.44
N GLN A 220 13.21 7.59 -1.84
CA GLN A 220 12.37 8.78 -1.81
C GLN A 220 11.80 9.08 -0.43
N CYS A 221 11.74 8.07 0.46
CA CYS A 221 11.21 8.17 1.82
C CYS A 221 12.25 7.77 2.89
N SER A 222 13.51 8.14 2.70
CA SER A 222 14.62 7.93 3.64
C SER A 222 14.80 6.46 4.08
N GLY A 223 14.55 5.53 3.18
CA GLY A 223 14.70 4.09 3.44
C GLY A 223 13.55 3.45 4.23
N LYS A 224 12.48 4.18 4.54
CA LYS A 224 11.43 3.72 5.43
C LYS A 224 10.57 2.61 4.82
N PHE A 225 10.21 2.74 3.54
CA PHE A 225 9.37 1.77 2.85
C PHE A 225 9.54 1.86 1.33
N SER A 226 8.97 0.91 0.62
CA SER A 226 8.74 1.03 -0.83
C SER A 226 7.40 0.41 -1.21
N ILE A 227 6.85 0.85 -2.34
CA ILE A 227 5.61 0.33 -2.90
C ILE A 227 5.79 0.19 -4.40
N ALA A 228 5.43 -0.98 -4.93
CA ALA A 228 5.52 -1.25 -6.37
C ALA A 228 4.36 -2.13 -6.85
N SER A 229 3.99 -1.99 -8.11
CA SER A 229 3.24 -3.01 -8.84
C SER A 229 4.23 -4.05 -9.35
N ILE A 230 4.03 -5.31 -8.97
CA ILE A 230 4.76 -6.48 -9.47
C ILE A 230 3.81 -7.25 -10.38
N GLU A 231 4.19 -7.41 -11.62
CA GLU A 231 3.34 -7.99 -12.66
C GLU A 231 4.06 -9.15 -13.36
N SER A 232 3.35 -10.25 -13.61
CA SER A 232 3.90 -11.39 -14.33
C SER A 232 2.81 -12.30 -14.89
N SER A 233 3.20 -13.41 -15.49
CA SER A 233 2.33 -14.42 -16.09
C SER A 233 2.88 -15.83 -15.86
N LYS A 234 1.96 -16.81 -15.70
CA LYS A 234 2.34 -18.24 -15.71
C LYS A 234 3.00 -18.70 -17.01
N MET A 235 2.89 -17.90 -18.05
CA MET A 235 3.47 -18.24 -19.38
C MET A 235 4.99 -18.09 -19.41
N TYR A 236 5.57 -17.33 -18.48
CA TYR A 236 7.00 -17.10 -18.44
C TYR A 236 7.71 -18.20 -17.67
N LYS A 237 8.37 -19.09 -18.39
CA LYS A 237 9.18 -20.19 -17.83
C LYS A 237 10.52 -20.30 -18.56
N PRO A 238 11.64 -20.49 -17.84
CA PRO A 238 11.76 -20.48 -16.38
C PRO A 238 11.44 -19.09 -15.81
N ALA A 239 10.91 -19.05 -14.59
CA ALA A 239 10.63 -17.78 -13.92
C ALA A 239 11.84 -17.36 -13.08
N PRO A 240 12.33 -16.10 -13.19
CA PRO A 240 13.53 -15.66 -12.45
C PRO A 240 13.34 -15.67 -10.94
N LEU A 241 12.10 -15.50 -10.45
CA LEU A 241 11.75 -15.54 -9.04
C LEU A 241 11.23 -16.92 -8.57
N ASP A 242 11.36 -17.96 -9.39
CA ASP A 242 11.10 -19.36 -8.99
C ASP A 242 12.29 -19.92 -8.18
N ARG A 243 12.60 -19.22 -7.09
CA ARG A 243 13.68 -19.52 -6.14
C ARG A 243 13.35 -18.95 -4.78
N TRP A 244 13.99 -19.47 -3.74
CA TRP A 244 13.81 -18.95 -2.40
C TRP A 244 14.39 -17.53 -2.27
N LEU A 245 13.53 -16.60 -1.91
CA LEU A 245 13.87 -15.22 -1.57
C LEU A 245 13.86 -15.07 -0.05
N SER A 246 14.82 -14.33 0.49
CA SER A 246 14.89 -14.03 1.93
C SER A 246 15.24 -12.58 2.16
N PHE A 247 14.46 -11.92 3.01
CA PHE A 247 14.65 -10.54 3.41
C PHE A 247 14.73 -10.49 4.94
N PRO A 248 15.93 -10.51 5.53
CA PRO A 248 16.10 -10.66 6.98
C PRO A 248 15.45 -9.55 7.82
N THR A 249 15.30 -8.35 7.25
CA THR A 249 14.82 -7.16 7.96
C THR A 249 13.60 -6.52 7.32
N VAL A 250 13.08 -7.08 6.21
CA VAL A 250 12.00 -6.46 5.44
C VAL A 250 10.76 -7.35 5.44
N ASP A 251 9.67 -6.80 5.96
CA ASP A 251 8.35 -7.38 5.88
C ASP A 251 7.70 -7.03 4.52
N HIS A 252 6.92 -7.94 3.97
CA HIS A 252 6.19 -7.74 2.71
C HIS A 252 4.69 -7.90 2.92
N CYS A 253 3.91 -6.98 2.35
CA CYS A 253 2.47 -7.11 2.20
C CYS A 253 2.15 -7.14 0.70
N PHE A 254 1.84 -8.32 0.18
CA PHE A 254 1.47 -8.53 -1.22
C PHE A 254 -0.05 -8.48 -1.39
N CYS A 255 -0.56 -7.37 -1.86
CA CYS A 255 -1.98 -7.17 -2.13
C CYS A 255 -2.29 -7.59 -3.57
N VAL A 256 -2.94 -8.74 -3.76
CA VAL A 256 -3.28 -9.26 -5.09
C VAL A 256 -4.42 -8.43 -5.67
N GLN A 257 -4.13 -7.73 -6.77
CA GLN A 257 -5.07 -6.87 -7.47
C GLN A 257 -5.73 -7.58 -8.65
N GLU A 258 -5.02 -8.56 -9.23
CA GLU A 258 -5.54 -9.32 -10.38
C GLU A 258 -4.89 -10.70 -10.44
N GLY A 259 -5.68 -11.70 -10.73
CA GLY A 259 -5.22 -13.06 -10.95
C GLY A 259 -4.96 -13.88 -9.68
N LEU A 260 -4.06 -14.85 -9.78
CA LEU A 260 -3.74 -15.81 -8.73
C LEU A 260 -2.23 -15.84 -8.49
N LEU A 261 -1.83 -15.47 -7.28
CA LEU A 261 -0.47 -15.66 -6.77
C LEU A 261 -0.45 -16.94 -5.93
N ARG A 262 0.58 -17.77 -6.11
CA ARG A 262 0.88 -18.87 -5.18
C ARG A 262 2.18 -18.60 -4.45
N VAL A 263 2.24 -19.01 -3.20
CA VAL A 263 3.40 -18.83 -2.34
C VAL A 263 3.72 -20.12 -1.60
N LYS A 264 5.02 -20.39 -1.44
CA LYS A 264 5.53 -21.27 -0.40
C LYS A 264 6.29 -20.43 0.60
N LEU A 265 6.10 -20.71 1.88
CA LEU A 265 6.89 -20.12 2.97
C LEU A 265 7.71 -21.22 3.64
N LYS A 266 8.96 -20.93 3.98
CA LYS A 266 9.83 -21.91 4.64
C LYS A 266 9.31 -22.28 6.02
N SER A 267 8.68 -21.35 6.72
CA SER A 267 8.02 -21.56 8.02
C SER A 267 6.79 -22.47 7.94
N SER A 268 6.08 -22.51 6.80
CA SER A 268 4.86 -23.30 6.60
C SER A 268 5.07 -24.62 5.86
N GLY A 269 6.34 -24.98 5.53
CA GLY A 269 6.70 -26.21 4.83
C GLY A 269 6.52 -26.13 3.31
N ASP A 270 6.59 -27.27 2.60
CA ASP A 270 6.66 -27.29 1.15
C ASP A 270 5.32 -27.16 0.40
N SER A 271 4.25 -26.79 1.08
CA SER A 271 2.93 -26.66 0.46
C SER A 271 2.75 -25.31 -0.22
N TRP A 272 2.21 -25.33 -1.44
CA TRP A 272 1.74 -24.12 -2.10
C TRP A 272 0.45 -23.61 -1.46
N ASN A 273 0.42 -22.30 -1.23
CA ASN A 273 -0.76 -21.60 -0.75
C ASN A 273 -1.22 -20.63 -1.83
N GLU A 274 -2.52 -20.55 -2.07
CA GLU A 274 -3.12 -19.64 -3.03
C GLU A 274 -3.49 -18.32 -2.37
N VAL A 275 -3.13 -17.22 -3.01
CA VAL A 275 -3.52 -15.86 -2.65
C VAL A 275 -4.26 -15.27 -3.85
N ARG A 276 -5.55 -15.01 -3.67
CA ARG A 276 -6.46 -14.63 -4.74
C ARG A 276 -6.64 -13.12 -4.82
N GLU A 277 -7.19 -12.65 -5.91
CA GLU A 277 -7.64 -11.28 -6.06
C GLU A 277 -8.48 -10.85 -4.85
N GLY A 278 -8.22 -9.66 -4.30
CA GLY A 278 -8.84 -9.14 -3.09
C GLY A 278 -8.22 -9.64 -1.78
N GLN A 279 -7.17 -10.46 -1.83
CA GLN A 279 -6.45 -10.92 -0.65
C GLN A 279 -5.06 -10.27 -0.55
N THR A 280 -4.60 -10.16 0.69
CA THR A 280 -3.25 -9.70 1.03
C THR A 280 -2.50 -10.82 1.74
N LEU A 281 -1.30 -11.12 1.25
CA LEU A 281 -0.33 -12.00 1.90
C LEU A 281 0.67 -11.13 2.67
N VAL A 282 0.76 -11.33 3.97
CA VAL A 282 1.78 -10.69 4.82
C VAL A 282 2.88 -11.72 5.09
N ILE A 283 4.12 -11.38 4.73
CA ILE A 283 5.30 -12.20 5.00
C ILE A 283 6.20 -11.42 5.95
N THR A 284 6.46 -11.99 7.12
CA THR A 284 7.33 -11.37 8.11
C THR A 284 8.80 -11.50 7.73
N ALA A 285 9.58 -10.49 8.07
CA ALA A 285 11.03 -10.47 7.85
C ALA A 285 11.71 -11.75 8.36
N GLY A 286 12.61 -12.30 7.57
CA GLY A 286 13.32 -13.55 7.83
C GLY A 286 12.58 -14.83 7.41
N ASP A 287 11.29 -14.77 7.09
CA ASP A 287 10.58 -15.92 6.53
C ASP A 287 10.85 -15.99 5.02
N ALA A 288 11.61 -17.01 4.61
CA ALA A 288 11.95 -17.18 3.21
C ALA A 288 10.72 -17.67 2.42
N PHE A 289 10.56 -17.13 1.22
CA PHE A 289 9.41 -17.42 0.39
C PHE A 289 9.79 -17.68 -1.08
N LEU A 290 8.90 -18.37 -1.78
CA LEU A 290 8.96 -18.64 -3.20
C LEU A 290 7.61 -18.25 -3.80
N LEU A 291 7.61 -17.48 -4.89
CA LEU A 291 6.42 -17.00 -5.57
C LEU A 291 6.22 -17.71 -6.91
N ASP A 292 4.95 -18.03 -7.22
CA ASP A 292 4.54 -18.50 -8.54
C ASP A 292 3.31 -17.70 -9.02
N PHE A 293 3.44 -17.08 -10.18
CA PHE A 293 2.37 -16.34 -10.83
C PHE A 293 1.48 -17.31 -11.61
N ALA A 294 0.36 -17.71 -10.99
CA ALA A 294 -0.40 -18.89 -11.42
C ALA A 294 -1.52 -18.62 -12.43
N SER A 295 -1.75 -17.36 -12.79
CA SER A 295 -2.70 -16.94 -13.83
C SER A 295 -1.99 -16.45 -15.09
N ARG A 296 -2.77 -16.30 -16.18
CA ARG A 296 -2.25 -15.71 -17.43
C ARG A 296 -1.70 -14.29 -17.24
N TYR A 297 -2.31 -13.53 -16.34
CA TYR A 297 -1.80 -12.27 -15.84
C TYR A 297 -2.01 -12.21 -14.33
N VAL A 298 -1.00 -11.73 -13.62
CA VAL A 298 -1.04 -11.50 -12.18
C VAL A 298 -0.47 -10.12 -11.90
N ARG A 299 -1.20 -9.32 -11.15
CA ARG A 299 -0.75 -8.04 -10.64
C ARG A 299 -0.87 -8.00 -9.12
N VAL A 300 0.23 -7.67 -8.49
CA VAL A 300 0.35 -7.58 -7.04
C VAL A 300 0.91 -6.22 -6.66
N TRP A 301 0.27 -5.52 -5.74
CA TRP A 301 0.89 -4.36 -5.11
C TRP A 301 1.70 -4.82 -3.90
N SER A 302 3.00 -4.59 -3.97
CA SER A 302 3.95 -4.91 -2.90
C SER A 302 4.16 -3.67 -2.03
N PHE A 303 3.88 -3.80 -0.73
CA PHE A 303 4.19 -2.81 0.30
C PHE A 303 5.26 -3.41 1.21
N THR A 304 6.36 -2.71 1.43
CA THR A 304 7.50 -3.21 2.20
C THR A 304 8.04 -2.15 3.15
N ASN A 305 8.47 -2.54 4.33
CA ASN A 305 9.11 -1.64 5.30
C ASN A 305 10.62 -1.50 5.03
N GLY A 306 10.97 -1.21 3.80
CA GLY A 306 12.36 -1.08 3.34
C GLY A 306 12.49 -1.43 1.87
N ARG A 307 13.63 -2.02 1.50
CA ARG A 307 13.95 -2.45 0.14
C ARG A 307 13.53 -3.90 -0.06
N GLY A 308 12.46 -4.11 -0.81
CA GLY A 308 11.85 -5.42 -0.98
C GLY A 308 12.10 -6.06 -2.35
N ILE A 309 11.12 -6.86 -2.78
CA ILE A 309 11.19 -7.61 -4.05
C ILE A 309 11.33 -6.69 -5.27
N GLU A 310 10.79 -5.48 -5.23
CA GLU A 310 10.91 -4.49 -6.30
C GLU A 310 12.37 -4.13 -6.58
N GLU A 311 13.22 -4.07 -5.53
CA GLU A 311 14.64 -3.79 -5.70
C GLU A 311 15.37 -4.99 -6.35
N VAL A 312 14.98 -6.21 -6.05
CA VAL A 312 15.52 -7.40 -6.74
C VAL A 312 15.28 -7.32 -8.23
N VAL A 313 14.03 -6.99 -8.63
CA VAL A 313 13.69 -6.84 -10.05
C VAL A 313 14.41 -5.64 -10.67
N GLN A 314 14.58 -4.56 -9.94
CA GLN A 314 15.26 -3.35 -10.40
C GLN A 314 16.76 -3.58 -10.62
N ASN A 315 17.43 -4.26 -9.69
CA ASN A 315 18.88 -4.49 -9.74
C ASN A 315 19.28 -5.54 -10.78
N ALA A 316 18.48 -6.58 -10.92
CA ALA A 316 18.77 -7.69 -11.82
C ALA A 316 18.11 -7.56 -13.20
N GLY A 317 17.08 -6.71 -13.31
CA GLY A 317 16.33 -6.48 -14.53
C GLY A 317 16.88 -5.34 -15.39
N THR A 318 16.19 -5.10 -16.50
CA THR A 318 16.47 -4.00 -17.43
C THR A 318 15.33 -2.99 -17.38
N GLN A 319 15.67 -1.72 -17.35
CA GLN A 319 14.65 -0.65 -17.47
C GLN A 319 14.04 -0.66 -18.86
N ILE A 320 12.71 -0.58 -18.92
CA ILE A 320 11.95 -0.62 -20.18
C ILE A 320 11.02 0.58 -20.30
N SER A 321 10.62 0.88 -21.53
CA SER A 321 9.63 1.93 -21.86
C SER A 321 8.21 1.38 -22.09
N GLU A 322 8.10 0.10 -22.39
CA GLU A 322 6.86 -0.58 -22.72
C GLU A 322 5.91 -0.63 -21.52
N TYR A 323 4.62 -0.47 -21.81
CA TYR A 323 3.57 -0.44 -20.77
C TYR A 323 3.03 -1.81 -20.40
N VAL A 324 3.29 -2.81 -21.21
CA VAL A 324 2.75 -4.17 -21.07
C VAL A 324 3.88 -5.18 -21.01
N LEU A 325 3.57 -6.33 -20.43
CA LEU A 325 4.48 -7.47 -20.43
C LEU A 325 4.72 -7.95 -21.88
N PRO A 326 5.94 -8.40 -22.22
CA PRO A 326 6.25 -8.95 -23.52
C PRO A 326 5.52 -10.28 -23.78
N ASP A 327 5.41 -10.71 -25.03
CA ASP A 327 4.79 -12.00 -25.39
C ASP A 327 5.57 -13.21 -24.87
N SER A 328 6.88 -13.06 -24.63
CA SER A 328 7.76 -14.08 -24.08
C SER A 328 8.72 -13.50 -23.05
N ALA A 329 9.20 -14.35 -22.13
CA ALA A 329 10.22 -13.94 -21.17
C ALA A 329 11.49 -13.48 -21.88
N VAL A 330 12.07 -12.37 -21.41
CA VAL A 330 13.37 -11.89 -21.87
C VAL A 330 14.51 -12.63 -21.13
N SER A 331 15.70 -12.68 -21.72
CA SER A 331 16.87 -13.21 -21.04
C SER A 331 17.27 -12.32 -19.85
N TRP A 332 17.86 -12.92 -18.82
CA TRP A 332 18.43 -12.22 -17.67
C TRP A 332 19.78 -12.83 -17.26
N GLU A 333 20.54 -12.06 -16.49
CA GLU A 333 21.86 -12.48 -16.00
C GLU A 333 21.73 -13.07 -14.59
N GLU A 334 21.99 -14.37 -14.44
CA GLU A 334 21.93 -15.09 -13.16
C GLU A 334 22.87 -14.50 -12.10
N GLU A 335 24.03 -13.98 -12.50
CA GLU A 335 25.01 -13.38 -11.58
C GLU A 335 24.45 -12.14 -10.87
N LYS A 336 23.61 -11.35 -11.55
CA LYS A 336 22.94 -10.18 -10.95
C LYS A 336 21.91 -10.59 -9.91
N LEU A 337 21.24 -11.71 -10.12
CA LEU A 337 20.31 -12.27 -9.13
C LEU A 337 21.05 -12.82 -7.91
N SER A 338 22.19 -13.49 -8.09
CA SER A 338 22.96 -14.10 -7.00
C SER A 338 23.51 -13.07 -6.00
N ASN A 339 23.68 -11.82 -6.43
CA ASN A 339 24.06 -10.70 -5.57
C ASN A 339 22.84 -10.02 -4.86
N SER A 340 21.63 -10.44 -5.20
CA SER A 340 20.40 -10.01 -4.55
C SER A 340 20.08 -10.97 -3.39
N GLN A 341 19.09 -10.64 -2.56
CA GLN A 341 18.73 -11.38 -1.33
C GLN A 341 18.11 -12.77 -1.62
N ILE A 342 18.90 -13.63 -2.28
CA ILE A 342 18.53 -14.99 -2.66
C ILE A 342 19.30 -15.97 -1.76
N LEU A 343 18.59 -16.98 -1.25
CA LEU A 343 19.16 -18.09 -0.48
C LEU A 343 19.70 -19.19 -1.41
#